data_9057749e2c01064e79eada4777b96128
#
_entry.id   9057749e2c01064e79eada4777b96128
#
_cell.length_a   1.000
_cell.length_b   1.000
_cell.length_c   1.000
_cell.angle_alpha   90.00
_cell.angle_beta   90.00
_cell.angle_gamma   90.00
#
_symmetry.space_group_name_H-M   'P 1'
#
loop_
_entity.id
_entity.type
_entity.pdbx_description
1 polymer ?
#
loop_
_entity_poly.entity_id
_entity_poly.type
_entity_poly.pdbx_seq_one_letter_code
_entity_poly.pdbx_strand_id
1 'polypeptide(L)'
;MKNPKIKITVRDFGTMTAELYPEKAPNTVRNFLSLVDSGFFTGMIFHRVIKNFMIQGGGFTEDFSEKRAAAIPGEFRANGFMANDLHHAPGVLSMARTSDPNSASSQFFIMHGDAGYLDSQYAGFGKVTEGLDVVDKIANVKTGRLGWYEDVPKTPVVIESIERIED
;
A
#
# COMPACT_ATOMS: atom_id res chain seq x y z
N MET A 1 19.50 0.13 -14.33
CA MET A 1 18.65 -1.00 -13.96
C MET A 1 17.17 -0.58 -14.01
N LYS A 2 16.33 -1.48 -14.45
CA LYS A 2 14.91 -1.21 -14.48
C LYS A 2 14.31 -1.32 -13.08
N ASN A 3 13.35 -0.48 -12.78
CA ASN A 3 12.60 -0.58 -11.53
C ASN A 3 11.69 -1.81 -11.56
N PRO A 4 11.55 -2.52 -10.44
CA PRO A 4 10.61 -3.63 -10.35
C PRO A 4 9.17 -3.17 -10.60
N LYS A 5 8.37 -4.04 -11.21
CA LYS A 5 6.94 -3.80 -11.41
C LYS A 5 6.14 -4.92 -10.79
N ILE A 6 4.95 -4.58 -10.31
CA ILE A 6 4.02 -5.54 -9.72
C ILE A 6 2.65 -5.37 -10.36
N LYS A 7 1.87 -6.47 -10.31
CA LYS A 7 0.47 -6.46 -10.69
C LYS A 7 -0.35 -6.82 -9.46
N ILE A 8 -1.29 -5.96 -9.11
CA ILE A 8 -2.23 -6.18 -8.00
C ILE A 8 -3.58 -6.53 -8.62
N THR A 9 -4.07 -7.75 -8.34
CA THR A 9 -5.38 -8.20 -8.79
C THR A 9 -6.35 -8.12 -7.64
N VAL A 10 -7.43 -7.36 -7.81
CA VAL A 10 -8.44 -7.15 -6.76
C VAL A 10 -9.76 -7.76 -7.23
N ARG A 11 -10.32 -8.66 -6.44
CA ARG A 11 -11.57 -9.38 -6.76
C ARG A 11 -12.68 -8.38 -7.07
N ASP A 12 -13.36 -8.57 -8.21
CA ASP A 12 -14.49 -7.78 -8.68
C ASP A 12 -14.16 -6.33 -9.08
N PHE A 13 -12.90 -5.90 -8.95
CA PHE A 13 -12.51 -4.53 -9.30
C PHE A 13 -11.57 -4.45 -10.50
N GLY A 14 -10.70 -5.43 -10.65
CA GLY A 14 -9.74 -5.48 -11.76
C GLY A 14 -8.30 -5.49 -11.30
N THR A 15 -7.39 -5.05 -12.16
CA THR A 15 -5.96 -5.09 -11.91
C THR A 15 -5.34 -3.70 -11.93
N MET A 16 -4.27 -3.56 -11.14
CA MET A 16 -3.43 -2.37 -11.14
C MET A 16 -1.99 -2.82 -11.41
N THR A 17 -1.26 -2.06 -12.20
CA THR A 17 0.18 -2.23 -12.37
C THR A 17 0.88 -1.08 -11.68
N ALA A 18 1.91 -1.36 -10.92
CA ALA A 18 2.69 -0.35 -10.22
C ALA A 18 4.17 -0.55 -10.44
N GLU A 19 4.89 0.55 -10.51
CA GLU A 19 6.36 0.57 -10.54
C GLU A 19 6.88 0.90 -9.15
N LEU A 20 7.88 0.17 -8.70
CA LEU A 20 8.48 0.38 -7.38
C LEU A 20 9.81 1.10 -7.54
N TYR A 21 10.19 1.91 -6.55
CA TYR A 21 11.35 2.79 -6.61
C TYR A 21 12.41 2.43 -5.57
N PRO A 22 13.29 1.43 -5.86
CA PRO A 22 14.34 1.04 -4.90
C PRO A 22 15.29 2.17 -4.52
N GLU A 23 15.50 3.13 -5.43
CA GLU A 23 16.35 4.29 -5.16
C GLU A 23 15.79 5.21 -4.08
N LYS A 24 14.46 5.24 -3.93
CA LYS A 24 13.77 6.05 -2.93
C LYS A 24 13.63 5.34 -1.60
N ALA A 25 13.46 4.01 -1.62
CA ALA A 25 13.20 3.22 -0.42
C ALA A 25 13.68 1.77 -0.63
N PRO A 26 15.00 1.54 -0.61
CA PRO A 26 15.58 0.24 -0.98
C PRO A 26 15.14 -0.92 -0.09
N ASN A 27 15.15 -0.74 1.22
CA ASN A 27 14.75 -1.80 2.15
C ASN A 27 13.24 -2.02 2.12
N THR A 28 12.47 -0.96 1.94
CA THR A 28 11.01 -1.01 1.82
C THR A 28 10.61 -1.83 0.60
N VAL A 29 11.22 -1.52 -0.56
CA VAL A 29 10.95 -2.27 -1.79
C VAL A 29 11.35 -3.73 -1.64
N ARG A 30 12.52 -4.01 -1.07
CA ARG A 30 13.00 -5.38 -0.86
C ARG A 30 12.05 -6.15 0.04
N ASN A 31 11.62 -5.55 1.14
CA ASN A 31 10.66 -6.17 2.06
C ASN A 31 9.32 -6.45 1.37
N PHE A 32 8.80 -5.47 0.66
CA PHE A 32 7.53 -5.60 -0.05
C PHE A 32 7.59 -6.73 -1.08
N LEU A 33 8.65 -6.78 -1.89
CA LEU A 33 8.82 -7.84 -2.89
C LEU A 33 9.00 -9.22 -2.25
N SER A 34 9.67 -9.31 -1.11
CA SER A 34 9.79 -10.57 -0.36
C SER A 34 8.42 -11.08 0.07
N LEU A 35 7.57 -10.18 0.56
CA LEU A 35 6.19 -10.53 0.93
C LEU A 35 5.37 -10.94 -0.29
N VAL A 36 5.55 -10.25 -1.41
CA VAL A 36 4.90 -10.60 -2.68
C VAL A 36 5.30 -12.02 -3.10
N ASP A 37 6.59 -12.32 -3.09
CA ASP A 37 7.12 -13.61 -3.51
C ASP A 37 6.61 -14.76 -2.63
N SER A 38 6.36 -14.50 -1.36
CA SER A 38 5.86 -15.51 -0.41
C SER A 38 4.34 -15.69 -0.46
N GLY A 39 3.63 -14.89 -1.25
CA GLY A 39 2.17 -14.94 -1.31
C GLY A 39 1.49 -14.33 -0.10
N PHE A 40 2.20 -13.50 0.66
CA PHE A 40 1.70 -12.91 1.91
C PHE A 40 0.38 -12.15 1.71
N PHE A 41 0.24 -11.44 0.60
CA PHE A 41 -0.91 -10.57 0.36
C PHE A 41 -2.14 -11.29 -0.21
N THR A 42 -2.00 -12.54 -0.63
CA THR A 42 -3.12 -13.30 -1.20
C THR A 42 -4.24 -13.47 -0.19
N GLY A 43 -5.44 -13.02 -0.53
CA GLY A 43 -6.61 -13.12 0.36
C GLY A 43 -6.71 -12.00 1.38
N MET A 44 -5.80 -11.05 1.38
CA MET A 44 -5.89 -9.89 2.28
C MET A 44 -6.80 -8.82 1.72
N ILE A 45 -7.26 -7.91 2.57
CA ILE A 45 -8.22 -6.88 2.18
C ILE A 45 -7.63 -5.49 2.27
N PHE A 46 -8.28 -4.55 1.55
CA PHE A 46 -8.12 -3.13 1.83
C PHE A 46 -9.09 -2.80 2.97
N HIS A 47 -8.58 -2.81 4.19
CA HIS A 47 -9.41 -2.69 5.39
C HIS A 47 -9.73 -1.25 5.79
N ARG A 48 -9.09 -0.28 5.16
CA ARG A 48 -9.33 1.14 5.44
C ARG A 48 -9.34 1.90 4.13
N VAL A 49 -10.48 2.53 3.84
CA VAL A 49 -10.67 3.26 2.57
C VAL A 49 -11.26 4.63 2.87
N ILE A 50 -10.56 5.68 2.48
CA ILE A 50 -11.03 7.04 2.63
C ILE A 50 -10.97 7.72 1.27
N LYS A 51 -12.14 8.00 0.71
CA LYS A 51 -12.26 8.67 -0.60
C LYS A 51 -11.52 10.01 -0.58
N ASN A 52 -10.85 10.32 -1.67
CA ASN A 52 -10.02 11.52 -1.85
C ASN A 52 -8.77 11.53 -0.97
N PHE A 53 -8.46 10.45 -0.28
CA PHE A 53 -7.25 10.31 0.52
C PHE A 53 -6.46 9.06 0.10
N MET A 54 -6.86 7.87 0.57
CA MET A 54 -6.10 6.64 0.27
C MET A 54 -6.93 5.39 0.45
N ILE A 55 -6.41 4.27 -0.07
CA ILE A 55 -6.89 2.92 0.23
C ILE A 55 -5.75 2.16 0.89
N GLN A 56 -6.00 1.52 2.02
CA GLN A 56 -4.97 0.87 2.84
C GLN A 56 -5.28 -0.61 3.04
N GLY A 57 -4.28 -1.44 2.85
CA GLY A 57 -4.43 -2.88 3.00
C GLY A 57 -3.13 -3.56 3.38
N GLY A 58 -3.14 -4.89 3.34
CA GLY A 58 -1.95 -5.70 3.60
C GLY A 58 -1.75 -6.08 5.06
N GLY A 59 -2.78 -5.91 5.92
CA GLY A 59 -2.70 -6.26 7.34
C GLY A 59 -3.77 -7.21 7.84
N PHE A 60 -4.88 -7.34 7.11
CA PHE A 60 -6.02 -8.15 7.55
C PHE A 60 -6.51 -9.05 6.43
N THR A 61 -6.96 -10.26 6.81
CA THR A 61 -7.58 -11.20 5.90
C THR A 61 -9.08 -10.88 5.76
N GLU A 62 -9.76 -11.64 4.90
CA GLU A 62 -11.17 -11.41 4.59
C GLU A 62 -12.07 -11.53 5.83
N ASP A 63 -11.72 -12.41 6.77
CA ASP A 63 -12.45 -12.57 8.04
C ASP A 63 -12.00 -11.57 9.13
N PHE A 64 -11.22 -10.58 8.72
CA PHE A 64 -10.69 -9.52 9.57
C PHE A 64 -9.70 -10.02 10.64
N SER A 65 -8.99 -11.10 10.34
CA SER A 65 -7.89 -11.58 11.16
C SER A 65 -6.62 -10.83 10.79
N GLU A 66 -5.89 -10.35 11.79
CA GLU A 66 -4.64 -9.63 11.54
C GLU A 66 -3.52 -10.61 11.20
N LYS A 67 -2.72 -10.26 10.18
CA LYS A 67 -1.54 -11.01 9.78
C LYS A 67 -0.35 -10.07 9.77
N ARG A 68 0.70 -10.41 10.50
CA ARG A 68 1.84 -9.51 10.72
C ARG A 68 3.11 -10.01 10.05
N ALA A 69 3.96 -9.07 9.67
CA ALA A 69 5.32 -9.31 9.19
C ALA A 69 6.30 -8.58 10.10
N ALA A 70 7.60 -8.84 9.93
CA ALA A 70 8.62 -8.14 10.70
C ALA A 70 8.66 -6.65 10.34
N ALA A 71 8.89 -5.80 11.34
CA ALA A 71 9.01 -4.36 11.13
C ALA A 71 10.32 -4.02 10.44
N ILE A 72 10.32 -2.93 9.67
CA ILE A 72 11.49 -2.42 8.98
C ILE A 72 11.73 -0.96 9.34
N PRO A 73 12.96 -0.46 9.20
CA PRO A 73 13.25 0.96 9.42
C PRO A 73 12.47 1.84 8.45
N GLY A 74 12.02 2.98 8.93
CA GLY A 74 11.27 3.94 8.11
C GLY A 74 12.20 4.71 7.18
N GLU A 75 12.03 4.53 5.89
CA GLU A 75 12.85 5.17 4.87
C GLU A 75 12.19 6.46 4.38
N PHE A 76 12.16 7.45 5.27
CA PHE A 76 11.62 8.78 4.97
C PHE A 76 12.47 9.85 5.66
N ARG A 77 12.39 11.08 5.15
CA ARG A 77 13.31 12.16 5.54
C ARG A 77 13.24 12.51 7.02
N ALA A 78 12.06 12.55 7.61
CA ALA A 78 11.92 12.83 9.04
C ALA A 78 12.62 11.79 9.92
N ASN A 79 12.89 10.59 9.39
CA ASN A 79 13.62 9.51 10.06
C ASN A 79 15.09 9.42 9.61
N GLY A 80 15.59 10.45 8.94
CA GLY A 80 16.99 10.54 8.53
C GLY A 80 17.32 9.97 7.15
N PHE A 81 16.34 9.44 6.43
CA PHE A 81 16.57 8.86 5.12
C PHE A 81 16.32 9.91 4.01
N MET A 82 17.36 10.63 3.62
CA MET A 82 17.23 11.81 2.76
C MET A 82 16.93 11.51 1.29
N ALA A 83 17.21 10.29 0.82
CA ALA A 83 17.00 9.94 -0.58
C ALA A 83 15.52 9.85 -0.97
N ASN A 84 14.62 9.70 0.00
CA ASN A 84 13.20 9.61 -0.29
C ASN A 84 12.56 11.01 -0.38
N ASP A 85 12.41 11.48 -1.60
CA ASP A 85 11.77 12.76 -1.90
C ASP A 85 10.44 12.58 -2.64
N LEU A 86 9.84 11.39 -2.58
CA LEU A 86 8.63 11.06 -3.31
C LEU A 86 7.42 11.80 -2.75
N HIS A 87 6.75 12.55 -3.61
CA HIS A 87 5.53 13.27 -3.25
C HIS A 87 4.32 12.32 -3.24
N HIS A 88 3.49 12.40 -2.21
CA HIS A 88 2.29 11.56 -2.07
C HIS A 88 1.16 12.08 -2.97
N ALA A 89 1.34 11.91 -4.28
CA ALA A 89 0.36 12.23 -5.31
C ALA A 89 -0.56 11.02 -5.57
N PRO A 90 -1.68 11.20 -6.27
CA PRO A 90 -2.56 10.07 -6.58
C PRO A 90 -1.80 8.92 -7.26
N GLY A 91 -2.06 7.71 -6.79
CA GLY A 91 -1.41 6.49 -7.29
C GLY A 91 -0.14 6.09 -6.57
N VAL A 92 0.43 6.94 -5.71
CA VAL A 92 1.65 6.61 -4.98
C VAL A 92 1.38 5.53 -3.94
N LEU A 93 2.27 4.53 -3.87
CA LEU A 93 2.28 3.49 -2.84
C LEU A 93 3.21 3.94 -1.71
N SER A 94 2.73 3.83 -0.48
CA SER A 94 3.48 4.22 0.71
C SER A 94 3.22 3.24 1.85
N MET A 95 4.15 3.13 2.80
CA MET A 95 4.00 2.19 3.92
C MET A 95 3.21 2.83 5.06
N ALA A 96 2.18 2.14 5.51
CA ALA A 96 1.50 2.48 6.74
C ALA A 96 2.38 2.11 7.94
N ARG A 97 2.24 2.84 9.03
CA ARG A 97 2.99 2.61 10.27
C ARG A 97 2.22 3.15 11.47
N THR A 98 2.65 2.76 12.64
CA THR A 98 2.17 3.38 13.89
C THR A 98 2.92 4.70 14.11
N SER A 99 2.79 5.29 15.29
CA SER A 99 3.55 6.50 15.64
C SER A 99 5.06 6.23 15.73
N ASP A 100 5.48 4.96 15.89
CA ASP A 100 6.88 4.58 15.82
C ASP A 100 7.37 4.66 14.37
N PRO A 101 8.39 5.46 14.06
CA PRO A 101 8.88 5.59 12.69
C PRO A 101 9.47 4.31 12.11
N ASN A 102 9.80 3.33 12.94
CA ASN A 102 10.38 2.05 12.53
C ASN A 102 9.40 0.89 12.72
N SER A 103 8.10 1.12 12.55
CA SER A 103 7.05 0.12 12.77
C SER A 103 6.38 -0.39 11.49
N ALA A 104 6.75 0.13 10.33
CA ALA A 104 6.20 -0.37 9.06
C ALA A 104 6.58 -1.84 8.87
N SER A 105 5.64 -2.64 8.33
CA SER A 105 5.91 -4.06 8.09
C SER A 105 5.28 -4.55 6.79
N SER A 106 3.96 -4.69 6.73
CA SER A 106 3.27 -5.18 5.53
C SER A 106 2.15 -4.27 5.07
N GLN A 107 1.57 -3.47 5.95
CA GLN A 107 0.47 -2.60 5.55
C GLN A 107 0.97 -1.46 4.69
N PHE A 108 0.29 -1.26 3.58
CA PHE A 108 0.60 -0.19 2.64
C PHE A 108 -0.68 0.53 2.26
N PHE A 109 -0.53 1.73 1.72
CA PHE A 109 -1.66 2.46 1.18
C PHE A 109 -1.33 2.98 -0.21
N ILE A 110 -2.37 3.13 -1.02
CA ILE A 110 -2.28 3.72 -2.36
C ILE A 110 -3.07 5.02 -2.32
N MET A 111 -2.42 6.10 -2.73
CA MET A 111 -3.05 7.42 -2.69
C MET A 111 -4.19 7.51 -3.71
N HIS A 112 -5.34 7.98 -3.25
CA HIS A 112 -6.45 8.35 -4.13
C HIS A 112 -6.45 9.84 -4.39
N GLY A 113 -6.12 10.63 -3.38
CA GLY A 113 -5.96 12.08 -3.49
C GLY A 113 -4.50 12.49 -3.32
N ASP A 114 -4.25 13.79 -3.29
CA ASP A 114 -2.94 14.37 -3.05
C ASP A 114 -2.82 14.72 -1.57
N ALA A 115 -1.71 14.32 -0.93
CA ALA A 115 -1.49 14.57 0.49
C ALA A 115 -0.03 14.91 0.76
N GLY A 116 0.36 16.13 0.39
CA GLY A 116 1.72 16.61 0.58
C GLY A 116 2.19 16.60 2.03
N TYR A 117 1.26 16.67 3.00
CA TYR A 117 1.62 16.60 4.42
C TYR A 117 2.15 15.23 4.85
N LEU A 118 2.00 14.19 4.03
CA LEU A 118 2.60 12.88 4.29
C LEU A 118 4.06 12.79 3.80
N ASP A 119 4.47 13.70 2.94
CA ASP A 119 5.82 13.73 2.42
C ASP A 119 6.80 13.90 3.58
N SER A 120 7.94 13.25 3.51
CA SER A 120 8.95 13.24 4.56
C SER A 120 8.55 12.48 5.84
N GLN A 121 7.29 12.07 6.00
CA GLN A 121 6.78 11.39 7.19
C GLN A 121 6.47 9.92 6.96
N TYR A 122 6.31 9.51 5.71
CA TYR A 122 5.99 8.12 5.32
C TYR A 122 6.88 7.69 4.16
N ALA A 123 7.17 6.38 4.12
CA ALA A 123 8.04 5.81 3.10
C ALA A 123 7.26 5.49 1.82
N GLY A 124 7.11 6.49 0.96
CA GLY A 124 6.62 6.27 -0.40
C GLY A 124 7.62 5.40 -1.16
N PHE A 125 7.14 4.39 -1.89
CA PHE A 125 8.06 3.44 -2.52
C PHE A 125 7.66 3.00 -3.92
N GLY A 126 6.59 3.54 -4.47
CA GLY A 126 6.14 3.19 -5.81
C GLY A 126 4.97 4.01 -6.27
N LYS A 127 4.48 3.70 -7.47
CA LYS A 127 3.35 4.42 -8.06
C LYS A 127 2.61 3.51 -9.03
N VAL A 128 1.28 3.57 -8.99
CA VAL A 128 0.42 2.90 -9.97
C VAL A 128 0.62 3.57 -11.33
N THR A 129 0.98 2.76 -12.33
CA THR A 129 1.19 3.21 -13.70
C THR A 129 0.01 2.88 -14.60
N GLU A 130 -0.73 1.81 -14.27
CA GLU A 130 -1.96 1.42 -14.97
C GLU A 130 -2.99 0.99 -13.94
N GLY A 131 -4.25 1.35 -14.14
CA GLY A 131 -5.33 0.94 -13.26
C GLY A 131 -5.72 1.95 -12.19
N LEU A 132 -5.46 3.23 -12.40
CA LEU A 132 -5.95 4.29 -11.50
C LEU A 132 -7.46 4.27 -11.38
N ASP A 133 -8.17 3.81 -12.41
CA ASP A 133 -9.62 3.63 -12.36
C ASP A 133 -10.01 2.56 -11.33
N VAL A 134 -9.18 1.55 -11.12
CA VAL A 134 -9.42 0.52 -10.09
C VAL A 134 -9.26 1.14 -8.70
N VAL A 135 -8.24 1.97 -8.49
CA VAL A 135 -8.08 2.71 -7.23
C VAL A 135 -9.32 3.55 -6.96
N ASP A 136 -9.82 4.26 -7.98
CA ASP A 136 -11.01 5.09 -7.85
C ASP A 136 -12.25 4.27 -7.49
N LYS A 137 -12.46 3.12 -8.14
CA LYS A 137 -13.57 2.23 -7.82
C LYS A 137 -13.52 1.75 -6.37
N ILE A 138 -12.36 1.35 -5.90
CA ILE A 138 -12.18 0.90 -4.51
C ILE A 138 -12.45 2.07 -3.56
N ALA A 139 -11.94 3.26 -3.87
CA ALA A 139 -12.12 4.44 -3.03
C ALA A 139 -13.59 4.86 -2.88
N ASN A 140 -14.45 4.45 -3.79
CA ASN A 140 -15.86 4.82 -3.80
C ASN A 140 -16.79 3.77 -3.16
N VAL A 141 -16.26 2.69 -2.60
CA VAL A 141 -17.09 1.68 -1.93
C VAL A 141 -17.68 2.23 -0.64
N LYS A 142 -18.80 1.66 -0.21
CA LYS A 142 -19.41 2.03 1.06
C LYS A 142 -18.56 1.54 2.21
N THR A 143 -18.31 2.40 3.18
CA THR A 143 -17.52 2.09 4.36
C THR A 143 -18.34 2.30 5.62
N GLY A 144 -17.85 1.74 6.72
CA GLY A 144 -18.50 1.86 8.01
C GLY A 144 -17.53 1.47 9.11
N ARG A 145 -18.08 1.32 10.31
CA ARG A 145 -17.29 0.97 11.50
C ARG A 145 -17.33 -0.53 11.74
N LEU A 146 -16.19 -1.10 12.09
CA LEU A 146 -16.07 -2.49 12.52
C LEU A 146 -15.22 -2.51 13.80
N GLY A 147 -15.88 -2.68 14.96
CA GLY A 147 -15.19 -2.56 16.25
C GLY A 147 -14.59 -1.19 16.46
N TRP A 148 -13.26 -1.14 16.70
CA TRP A 148 -12.51 0.12 16.84
C TRP A 148 -12.18 0.76 15.49
N TYR A 149 -12.31 0.00 14.41
CA TYR A 149 -11.85 0.43 13.09
C TYR A 149 -12.94 1.21 12.38
N GLU A 150 -12.56 2.36 11.84
CA GLU A 150 -13.44 3.20 11.03
C GLU A 150 -13.01 3.12 9.56
N ASP A 151 -13.90 3.54 8.66
CA ASP A 151 -13.63 3.57 7.22
C ASP A 151 -13.34 2.18 6.64
N VAL A 152 -13.96 1.14 7.20
CA VAL A 152 -13.84 -0.24 6.73
C VAL A 152 -14.87 -0.49 5.64
N PRO A 153 -14.46 -0.98 4.45
CA PRO A 153 -15.43 -1.34 3.42
C PRO A 153 -16.47 -2.32 3.95
N LYS A 154 -17.75 -2.03 3.71
CA LYS A 154 -18.85 -2.87 4.22
C LYS A 154 -18.85 -4.26 3.59
N THR A 155 -18.40 -4.35 2.31
CA THR A 155 -18.13 -5.62 1.65
C THR A 155 -16.61 -5.71 1.50
N PRO A 156 -15.97 -6.81 1.97
CA PRO A 156 -14.52 -6.90 1.88
C PRO A 156 -14.00 -6.71 0.45
N VAL A 157 -12.98 -5.88 0.31
CA VAL A 157 -12.28 -5.65 -0.95
C VAL A 157 -11.03 -6.52 -0.92
N VAL A 158 -11.06 -7.64 -1.65
CA VAL A 158 -10.09 -8.72 -1.49
C VAL A 158 -8.99 -8.63 -2.55
N ILE A 159 -7.75 -8.63 -2.09
CA ILE A 159 -6.57 -8.76 -2.96
C ILE A 159 -6.43 -10.24 -3.30
N GLU A 160 -6.69 -10.61 -4.55
CA GLU A 160 -6.52 -11.99 -4.99
C GLU A 160 -5.06 -12.36 -5.09
N SER A 161 -4.24 -11.44 -5.60
CA SER A 161 -2.80 -11.67 -5.71
C SER A 161 -2.06 -10.35 -5.92
N ILE A 162 -0.80 -10.33 -5.49
CA ILE A 162 0.18 -9.35 -5.92
C ILE A 162 1.35 -10.15 -6.49
N GLU A 163 1.73 -9.88 -7.73
CA GLU A 163 2.76 -10.62 -8.43
C GLU A 163 3.78 -9.67 -9.04
N ARG A 164 5.03 -10.13 -9.09
CA ARG A 164 6.02 -9.42 -9.91
C ARG A 164 5.69 -9.64 -11.38
N ILE A 165 5.87 -8.60 -12.18
CA ILE A 165 5.79 -8.73 -13.63
C ILE A 165 7.15 -8.41 -14.24
N GLU A 166 7.51 -9.21 -15.25
CA GLU A 166 8.74 -9.01 -15.98
C GLU A 166 8.46 -8.27 -17.28
N ASP A 167 9.40 -7.45 -17.68
CA ASP A 167 9.34 -6.75 -18.98
C ASP A 167 9.87 -7.64 -20.10
#